data_58ff7f3a33e3e65d1897ac22ac9469d4
#
_entry.id   58ff7f3a33e3e65d1897ac22ac9469d4
#
_cell.length_a   1.000
_cell.length_b   1.000
_cell.length_c   1.000
_cell.angle_alpha   90.00
_cell.angle_beta   90.00
_cell.angle_gamma   90.00
#
_symmetry.space_group_name_H-M   'P 1'
#
loop_
_entity.id
_entity.type
_entity.pdbx_description
1 polymer ?
#
loop_
_entity_poly.entity_id
_entity_poly.type
_entity_poly.pdbx_seq_one_letter_code
_entity_poly.pdbx_strand_id
1 'polypeptide(L)'
;MASINYPYPDPKNEAERAANRRAADEYQRQEEEAATLLDLADELPPLAPELLLEQVRLDLATAGLHVAPPQPLTDEDQSGVVVYLNDDAQVVVDWLPHARLDRAALDMVEADRTDDEAVIRYETVRAAMDTALGTILTGFRYATRRPEFGFGHIVLPTTR
;
A
#
# COMPACT_ATOMS: atom_id res chain seq x y z
N MET A 1 -3.69 -39.74 12.09
CA MET A 1 -3.91 -38.40 12.66
C MET A 1 -3.57 -38.45 14.13
N ALA A 2 -2.45 -37.89 14.54
CA ALA A 2 -2.02 -37.88 15.94
C ALA A 2 -2.61 -36.63 16.62
N SER A 3 -3.51 -36.85 17.58
CA SER A 3 -4.01 -35.76 18.44
C SER A 3 -2.85 -35.27 19.32
N ILE A 4 -2.42 -34.04 19.11
CA ILE A 4 -1.47 -33.38 20.01
C ILE A 4 -2.26 -33.01 21.26
N ASN A 5 -2.09 -33.82 22.29
CA ASN A 5 -2.65 -33.57 23.64
C ASN A 5 -1.69 -32.59 24.33
N TYR A 6 -1.99 -31.30 24.36
CA TYR A 6 -1.31 -30.33 25.21
C TYR A 6 -1.72 -30.59 26.68
N PRO A 7 -0.82 -30.97 27.57
CA PRO A 7 -1.18 -31.08 28.99
C PRO A 7 -1.27 -29.65 29.54
N TYR A 8 -2.46 -29.09 29.59
CA TYR A 8 -2.72 -27.96 30.47
C TYR A 8 -2.51 -28.43 31.90
N PRO A 9 -1.66 -27.78 32.70
CA PRO A 9 -1.52 -28.13 34.12
C PRO A 9 -2.88 -27.93 34.79
N ASP A 10 -3.38 -28.99 35.39
CA ASP A 10 -4.66 -28.96 36.13
C ASP A 10 -4.51 -27.96 37.29
N PRO A 11 -5.32 -26.86 37.36
CA PRO A 11 -5.17 -25.86 38.40
C PRO A 11 -5.31 -26.52 39.80
N LYS A 12 -4.23 -26.49 40.58
CA LYS A 12 -4.13 -27.24 41.83
C LYS A 12 -4.89 -26.59 42.99
N ASN A 13 -5.37 -25.33 42.82
CA ASN A 13 -6.07 -24.63 43.88
C ASN A 13 -7.18 -23.69 43.33
N GLU A 14 -8.07 -23.26 44.20
CA GLU A 14 -9.23 -22.43 43.87
C GLU A 14 -8.85 -21.02 43.41
N ALA A 15 -7.73 -20.48 43.89
CA ALA A 15 -7.21 -19.18 43.52
C ALA A 15 -6.71 -19.18 42.06
N GLU A 16 -6.06 -20.24 41.63
CA GLU A 16 -5.60 -20.45 40.25
C GLU A 16 -6.76 -20.57 39.27
N ARG A 17 -7.81 -21.31 39.67
CA ARG A 17 -9.05 -21.42 38.89
C ARG A 17 -9.79 -20.08 38.76
N ALA A 18 -9.78 -19.26 39.83
CA ALA A 18 -10.35 -17.92 39.80
C ALA A 18 -9.54 -16.96 38.92
N ALA A 19 -8.21 -17.03 38.96
CA ALA A 19 -7.31 -16.24 38.09
C ALA A 19 -7.50 -16.61 36.62
N ASN A 20 -7.57 -17.89 36.29
CA ASN A 20 -7.78 -18.36 34.92
C ASN A 20 -9.18 -17.93 34.36
N ARG A 21 -10.23 -17.97 35.21
CA ARG A 21 -11.55 -17.44 34.77
C ARG A 21 -11.51 -15.95 34.48
N ARG A 22 -10.87 -15.14 35.36
CA ARG A 22 -10.75 -13.70 35.14
C ARG A 22 -9.96 -13.38 33.86
N ALA A 23 -8.89 -14.10 33.59
CA ALA A 23 -8.11 -13.95 32.37
C ALA A 23 -8.92 -14.32 31.11
N ALA A 24 -9.73 -15.39 31.19
CA ALA A 24 -10.63 -15.77 30.10
C ALA A 24 -11.73 -14.73 29.84
N ASP A 25 -12.36 -14.20 30.92
CA ASP A 25 -13.39 -13.17 30.83
C ASP A 25 -12.82 -11.84 30.28
N GLU A 26 -11.56 -11.52 30.60
CA GLU A 26 -10.87 -10.32 30.11
C GLU A 26 -10.50 -10.47 28.63
N TYR A 27 -10.04 -11.64 28.22
CA TYR A 27 -9.74 -11.97 26.83
C TYR A 27 -11.02 -11.90 25.98
N GLN A 28 -12.11 -12.47 26.44
CA GLN A 28 -13.39 -12.46 25.74
C GLN A 28 -13.94 -11.04 25.58
N ARG A 29 -13.78 -10.20 26.61
CA ARG A 29 -14.15 -8.78 26.54
C ARG A 29 -13.33 -7.99 25.51
N GLN A 30 -12.02 -8.23 25.46
CA GLN A 30 -11.14 -7.62 24.48
C GLN A 30 -11.51 -8.05 23.04
N GLU A 31 -11.89 -9.29 22.87
CA GLU A 31 -12.33 -9.84 21.57
C GLU A 31 -13.67 -9.22 21.13
N GLU A 32 -14.62 -9.04 22.06
CA GLU A 32 -15.91 -8.36 21.81
C GLU A 32 -15.72 -6.86 21.51
N GLU A 33 -14.83 -6.18 22.25
CA GLU A 33 -14.48 -4.78 21.97
C GLU A 33 -13.79 -4.62 20.61
N ALA A 34 -12.88 -5.53 20.25
CA ALA A 34 -12.23 -5.53 18.95
C ALA A 34 -13.22 -5.80 17.81
N ALA A 35 -14.16 -6.72 17.98
CA ALA A 35 -15.22 -6.99 17.01
C ALA A 35 -16.14 -5.78 16.83
N THR A 36 -16.51 -5.10 17.93
CA THR A 36 -17.34 -3.88 17.87
C THR A 36 -16.61 -2.73 17.17
N LEU A 37 -15.30 -2.57 17.40
CA LEU A 37 -14.49 -1.57 16.71
C LEU A 37 -14.35 -1.87 15.22
N LEU A 38 -14.29 -3.15 14.84
CA LEU A 38 -14.29 -3.57 13.43
C LEU A 38 -15.61 -3.26 12.74
N ASP A 39 -16.74 -3.53 13.38
CA ASP A 39 -18.08 -3.19 12.84
C ASP A 39 -18.26 -1.67 12.69
N LEU A 40 -17.79 -0.88 13.67
CA LEU A 40 -17.81 0.58 13.58
C LEU A 40 -16.88 1.13 12.49
N ALA A 41 -15.78 0.44 12.19
CA ALA A 41 -14.86 0.84 11.12
C ALA A 41 -15.49 0.65 9.73
N ASP A 42 -16.34 -0.36 9.56
CA ASP A 42 -17.10 -0.58 8.31
C ASP A 42 -18.23 0.45 8.09
N GLU A 43 -18.69 1.13 9.15
CA GLU A 43 -19.70 2.20 9.05
C GLU A 43 -19.09 3.59 8.81
N LEU A 44 -17.77 3.75 8.91
CA LEU A 44 -17.14 5.04 8.65
C LEU A 44 -17.21 5.39 7.16
N PRO A 45 -17.56 6.64 6.83
CA PRO A 45 -17.55 7.08 5.44
C PRO A 45 -16.14 6.94 4.87
N PRO A 46 -15.99 6.68 3.57
CA PRO A 46 -14.70 6.62 2.93
C PRO A 46 -13.92 7.92 3.17
N LEU A 47 -12.61 7.82 3.31
CA LEU A 47 -11.74 8.97 3.46
C LEU A 47 -11.95 9.95 2.29
N ALA A 48 -11.97 11.24 2.59
CA ALA A 48 -11.92 12.26 1.55
C ALA A 48 -10.66 12.05 0.68
N PRO A 49 -10.74 12.29 -0.63
CA PRO A 49 -9.64 12.02 -1.56
C PRO A 49 -8.30 12.64 -1.13
N GLU A 50 -8.32 13.84 -0.58
CA GLU A 50 -7.13 14.55 -0.11
C GLU A 50 -6.49 13.85 1.10
N LEU A 51 -7.30 13.35 2.02
CA LEU A 51 -6.83 12.60 3.19
C LEU A 51 -6.28 11.23 2.77
N LEU A 52 -6.93 10.57 1.82
CA LEU A 52 -6.47 9.31 1.26
C LEU A 52 -5.11 9.52 0.54
N LEU A 53 -4.98 10.60 -0.22
CA LEU A 53 -3.73 10.96 -0.90
C LEU A 53 -2.58 11.10 0.10
N GLU A 54 -2.77 11.87 1.18
CA GLU A 54 -1.73 12.08 2.19
C GLU A 54 -1.40 10.79 2.95
N GLN A 55 -2.40 9.96 3.23
CA GLN A 55 -2.18 8.65 3.85
C GLN A 55 -1.33 7.74 2.94
N VAL A 56 -1.66 7.65 1.66
CA VAL A 56 -0.91 6.84 0.67
C VAL A 56 0.53 7.34 0.55
N ARG A 57 0.75 8.66 0.51
CA ARG A 57 2.10 9.26 0.48
C ARG A 57 2.92 8.84 1.70
N LEU A 58 2.33 8.93 2.89
CA LEU A 58 2.99 8.56 4.14
C LEU A 58 3.34 7.08 4.18
N ASP A 59 2.43 6.21 3.78
CA ASP A 59 2.63 4.76 3.78
C ASP A 59 3.74 4.36 2.79
N LEU A 60 3.77 4.94 1.59
CA LEU A 60 4.82 4.69 0.60
C LEU A 60 6.19 5.20 1.07
N ALA A 61 6.23 6.38 1.72
CA ALA A 61 7.45 6.89 2.33
C ALA A 61 7.92 5.98 3.49
N THR A 62 7.00 5.46 4.30
CA THR A 62 7.30 4.51 5.38
C THR A 62 7.84 3.19 4.85
N ALA A 63 7.42 2.76 3.66
CA ALA A 63 8.00 1.62 2.95
C ALA A 63 9.43 1.89 2.42
N GLY A 64 9.96 3.09 2.61
CA GLY A 64 11.30 3.49 2.17
C GLY A 64 11.37 3.96 0.72
N LEU A 65 10.23 4.22 0.09
CA LEU A 65 10.20 4.76 -1.27
C LEU A 65 10.43 6.28 -1.26
N HIS A 66 11.15 6.75 -2.28
CA HIS A 66 11.22 8.18 -2.54
C HIS A 66 9.89 8.64 -3.16
N VAL A 67 9.12 9.39 -2.39
CA VAL A 67 7.86 10.00 -2.85
C VAL A 67 8.16 11.42 -3.30
N ALA A 68 7.96 11.69 -4.59
CA ALA A 68 8.21 13.00 -5.16
C ALA A 68 7.33 14.08 -4.49
N PRO A 69 7.88 15.27 -4.23
CA PRO A 69 7.11 16.36 -3.63
C PRO A 69 6.01 16.83 -4.60
N PRO A 70 4.91 17.40 -4.08
CA PRO A 70 3.80 17.91 -4.91
C PRO A 70 4.22 19.02 -5.87
N GLN A 71 5.26 19.75 -5.53
CA GLN A 71 5.86 20.82 -6.31
C GLN A 71 7.37 20.59 -6.36
N PRO A 72 7.85 19.82 -7.34
CA PRO A 72 9.28 19.55 -7.47
C PRO A 72 10.04 20.85 -7.81
N LEU A 73 11.17 21.03 -7.16
CA LEU A 73 12.03 22.21 -7.36
C LEU A 73 12.94 22.05 -8.59
N THR A 74 13.23 20.82 -8.98
CA THR A 74 14.10 20.47 -10.12
C THR A 74 13.54 19.28 -10.88
N ASP A 75 14.01 19.06 -12.11
CA ASP A 75 13.65 17.88 -12.90
C ASP A 75 14.09 16.56 -12.21
N GLU A 76 15.14 16.60 -11.40
CA GLU A 76 15.61 15.45 -10.63
C GLU A 76 14.66 15.09 -9.47
N ASP A 77 14.02 16.10 -8.89
CA ASP A 77 13.04 15.91 -7.81
C ASP A 77 11.73 15.29 -8.31
N GLN A 78 11.50 15.24 -9.61
CA GLN A 78 10.32 14.64 -10.22
C GLN A 78 10.41 13.10 -10.28
N SER A 79 11.61 12.53 -10.13
CA SER A 79 11.79 11.08 -10.19
C SER A 79 11.31 10.39 -8.89
N GLY A 80 10.89 9.13 -9.02
CA GLY A 80 10.40 8.34 -7.89
C GLY A 80 8.90 8.11 -7.95
N VAL A 81 8.29 7.83 -6.81
CA VAL A 81 6.86 7.62 -6.72
C VAL A 81 6.13 8.96 -6.70
N VAL A 82 5.16 9.13 -7.56
CA VAL A 82 4.24 10.27 -7.56
C VAL A 82 2.86 9.85 -7.10
N VAL A 83 2.25 10.66 -6.25
CA VAL A 83 0.89 10.47 -5.77
C VAL A 83 0.12 11.76 -5.99
N TYR A 84 -0.95 11.69 -6.76
CA TYR A 84 -1.74 12.86 -7.13
C TYR A 84 -3.23 12.53 -7.28
N LEU A 85 -4.07 13.56 -7.32
CA LEU A 85 -5.47 13.43 -7.70
C LEU A 85 -5.60 13.64 -9.21
N ASN A 86 -6.33 12.74 -9.88
CA ASN A 86 -6.73 12.95 -11.26
C ASN A 86 -7.96 13.88 -11.36
N ASP A 87 -8.43 14.15 -12.57
CA ASP A 87 -9.60 15.00 -12.83
C ASP A 87 -10.90 14.48 -12.19
N ASP A 88 -10.98 13.18 -11.93
CA ASP A 88 -12.11 12.52 -11.24
C ASP A 88 -11.94 12.52 -9.71
N ALA A 89 -10.99 13.26 -9.16
CA ALA A 89 -10.63 13.28 -7.74
C ALA A 89 -10.24 11.89 -7.18
N GLN A 90 -9.68 11.01 -8.01
CA GLN A 90 -9.18 9.70 -7.59
C GLN A 90 -7.69 9.79 -7.29
N VAL A 91 -7.25 9.11 -6.24
CA VAL A 91 -5.83 9.03 -5.89
C VAL A 91 -5.12 8.10 -6.87
N VAL A 92 -4.14 8.62 -7.57
CA VAL A 92 -3.30 7.88 -8.51
C VAL A 92 -1.90 7.78 -7.95
N VAL A 93 -1.34 6.58 -8.00
CA VAL A 93 0.05 6.28 -7.65
C VAL A 93 0.75 5.82 -8.92
N ASP A 94 1.80 6.50 -9.31
CA ASP A 94 2.64 6.14 -10.47
C ASP A 94 4.12 6.25 -10.10
N TRP A 95 4.99 5.78 -10.96
CA TRP A 95 6.43 5.93 -10.83
C TRP A 95 7.02 6.64 -12.04
N LEU A 96 7.73 7.73 -11.75
CA LEU A 96 8.46 8.48 -12.75
C LEU A 96 9.94 8.08 -12.73
N PRO A 97 10.50 7.63 -13.85
CA PRO A 97 11.91 7.35 -13.97
C PRO A 97 12.74 8.62 -13.80
N HIS A 98 13.99 8.45 -13.38
CA HIS A 98 14.94 9.56 -13.38
C HIS A 98 15.11 10.11 -14.80
N ALA A 99 15.21 11.44 -14.94
CA ALA A 99 15.28 12.15 -16.22
C ALA A 99 16.35 11.61 -17.17
N ARG A 100 17.47 11.08 -16.64
CA ARG A 100 18.52 10.44 -17.46
C ARG A 100 18.02 9.18 -18.18
N LEU A 101 17.20 8.34 -17.51
CA LEU A 101 16.67 7.12 -18.11
C LEU A 101 15.60 7.47 -19.15
N ASP A 102 14.73 8.40 -18.80
CA ASP A 102 13.65 8.88 -19.64
C ASP A 102 14.19 9.51 -20.92
N ARG A 103 15.13 10.44 -20.80
CA ARG A 103 15.75 11.12 -21.96
C ARG A 103 16.47 10.15 -22.87
N ALA A 104 17.20 9.17 -22.32
CA ALA A 104 17.91 8.17 -23.13
C ALA A 104 16.96 7.32 -23.97
N ALA A 105 15.77 6.99 -23.45
CA ALA A 105 14.77 6.28 -24.21
C ALA A 105 14.09 7.18 -25.25
N LEU A 106 13.74 8.40 -24.85
CA LEU A 106 13.08 9.36 -25.73
C LEU A 106 13.91 9.71 -26.96
N ASP A 107 15.23 9.98 -26.78
CA ASP A 107 16.16 10.25 -27.88
C ASP A 107 16.17 9.11 -28.92
N MET A 108 16.02 7.85 -28.48
CA MET A 108 15.97 6.70 -29.39
C MET A 108 14.60 6.58 -30.09
N VAL A 109 13.50 6.85 -29.39
CA VAL A 109 12.17 6.87 -29.99
C VAL A 109 12.06 7.96 -31.04
N GLU A 110 12.60 9.16 -30.78
CA GLU A 110 12.62 10.27 -31.72
C GLU A 110 13.50 9.96 -32.97
N ALA A 111 14.51 9.10 -32.80
CA ALA A 111 15.33 8.59 -33.89
C ALA A 111 14.73 7.38 -34.62
N ASP A 112 13.45 7.02 -34.36
CA ASP A 112 12.74 5.85 -34.90
C ASP A 112 13.45 4.50 -34.58
N ARG A 113 14.12 4.43 -33.42
CA ARG A 113 14.88 3.26 -32.93
C ARG A 113 14.20 2.66 -31.71
N THR A 114 12.94 2.23 -31.88
CA THR A 114 12.12 1.70 -30.76
C THR A 114 12.60 0.36 -30.23
N ASP A 115 13.47 -0.35 -30.98
CA ASP A 115 14.12 -1.61 -30.58
C ASP A 115 15.49 -1.41 -29.89
N ASP A 116 15.87 -0.16 -29.63
CA ASP A 116 17.14 0.15 -28.98
C ASP A 116 17.15 -0.32 -27.51
N GLU A 117 18.32 -0.71 -27.04
CA GLU A 117 18.53 -1.18 -25.66
C GLU A 117 18.06 -0.16 -24.61
N ALA A 118 18.17 1.15 -24.89
CA ALA A 118 17.74 2.20 -23.98
C ALA A 118 16.21 2.19 -23.80
N VAL A 119 15.47 1.98 -24.88
CA VAL A 119 14.00 1.87 -24.85
C VAL A 119 13.58 0.60 -24.09
N ILE A 120 14.17 -0.54 -24.45
CA ILE A 120 13.89 -1.84 -23.77
C ILE A 120 14.18 -1.74 -22.27
N ARG A 121 15.27 -1.10 -21.89
CA ARG A 121 15.65 -0.89 -20.49
C ARG A 121 14.64 -0.02 -19.75
N TYR A 122 14.22 1.09 -20.37
CA TYR A 122 13.20 1.98 -19.82
C TYR A 122 11.89 1.21 -19.56
N GLU A 123 11.39 0.50 -20.53
CA GLU A 123 10.14 -0.27 -20.43
C GLU A 123 10.23 -1.37 -19.35
N THR A 124 11.38 -2.08 -19.32
CA THR A 124 11.60 -3.15 -18.32
C THR A 124 11.60 -2.60 -16.90
N VAL A 125 12.33 -1.49 -16.66
CA VAL A 125 12.40 -0.87 -15.33
C VAL A 125 11.02 -0.33 -14.95
N ARG A 126 10.33 0.34 -15.86
CA ARG A 126 9.00 0.86 -15.60
C ARG A 126 7.99 -0.24 -15.24
N ALA A 127 7.97 -1.34 -15.98
CA ALA A 127 7.10 -2.48 -15.70
C ALA A 127 7.41 -3.14 -14.34
N ALA A 128 8.70 -3.24 -13.99
CA ALA A 128 9.13 -3.77 -12.70
C ALA A 128 8.67 -2.87 -11.53
N MET A 129 8.86 -1.56 -11.65
CA MET A 129 8.44 -0.60 -10.64
C MET A 129 6.92 -0.54 -10.48
N ASP A 130 6.17 -0.60 -11.57
CA ASP A 130 4.73 -0.65 -11.55
C ASP A 130 4.21 -1.91 -10.83
N THR A 131 4.81 -3.07 -11.08
CA THR A 131 4.50 -4.32 -10.36
C THR A 131 4.83 -4.21 -8.88
N ALA A 132 5.98 -3.63 -8.53
CA ALA A 132 6.40 -3.44 -7.15
C ALA A 132 5.44 -2.52 -6.39
N LEU A 133 5.03 -1.40 -7.00
CA LEU A 133 4.05 -0.47 -6.41
C LEU A 133 2.72 -1.16 -6.12
N GLY A 134 2.19 -1.92 -7.07
CA GLY A 134 0.95 -2.68 -6.86
C GLY A 134 1.05 -3.65 -5.69
N THR A 135 2.20 -4.33 -5.55
CA THR A 135 2.47 -5.24 -4.43
C THR A 135 2.54 -4.50 -3.10
N ILE A 136 3.24 -3.36 -3.05
CA ILE A 136 3.38 -2.55 -1.84
C ILE A 136 2.02 -1.99 -1.41
N LEU A 137 1.24 -1.42 -2.32
CA LEU A 137 -0.09 -0.91 -2.04
C LEU A 137 -1.01 -2.01 -1.49
N THR A 138 -0.94 -3.22 -2.07
CA THR A 138 -1.67 -4.39 -1.55
C THR A 138 -1.21 -4.76 -0.15
N GLY A 139 0.10 -4.68 0.14
CA GLY A 139 0.66 -4.90 1.48
C GLY A 139 0.12 -3.93 2.52
N PHE A 140 -0.14 -2.69 2.15
CA PHE A 140 -0.83 -1.68 2.97
C PHE A 140 -2.36 -1.82 2.96
N ARG A 141 -2.89 -2.87 2.34
CA ARG A 141 -4.34 -3.18 2.21
C ARG A 141 -5.14 -2.16 1.41
N TYR A 142 -4.50 -1.44 0.51
CA TYR A 142 -5.20 -0.62 -0.45
C TYR A 142 -5.80 -1.51 -1.56
N ALA A 143 -7.09 -1.35 -1.83
CA ALA A 143 -7.69 -1.86 -3.05
C ALA A 143 -7.28 -0.94 -4.20
N THR A 144 -6.78 -1.51 -5.28
CA THR A 144 -6.32 -0.75 -6.44
C THR A 144 -6.91 -1.29 -7.73
N ARG A 145 -7.03 -0.42 -8.73
CA ARG A 145 -7.31 -0.82 -10.11
C ARG A 145 -6.34 -0.13 -11.06
N ARG A 146 -6.18 -0.70 -12.24
CA ARG A 146 -5.42 -0.04 -13.32
C ARG A 146 -6.26 1.09 -13.93
N PRO A 147 -5.62 2.22 -14.31
CA PRO A 147 -6.29 3.19 -15.16
C PRO A 147 -6.63 2.57 -16.52
N GLU A 148 -7.64 3.09 -17.19
CA GLU A 148 -8.02 2.63 -18.52
C GLU A 148 -6.94 2.92 -19.56
N PHE A 149 -6.23 4.03 -19.39
CA PHE A 149 -5.09 4.43 -20.21
C PHE A 149 -3.92 4.84 -19.34
N GLY A 150 -2.69 4.55 -19.77
CA GLY A 150 -1.46 4.92 -19.09
C GLY A 150 -0.96 3.87 -18.09
N PHE A 151 -0.18 4.33 -17.13
CA PHE A 151 0.49 3.51 -16.11
C PHE A 151 -0.01 3.89 -14.72
N GLY A 152 0.43 3.11 -13.74
CA GLY A 152 0.16 3.36 -12.34
C GLY A 152 -1.07 2.64 -11.80
N HIS A 153 -1.48 3.04 -10.62
CA HIS A 153 -2.55 2.42 -9.85
C HIS A 153 -3.51 3.49 -9.34
N ILE A 154 -4.80 3.30 -9.57
CA ILE A 154 -5.84 4.10 -8.92
C ILE A 154 -6.17 3.42 -7.59
N VAL A 155 -5.98 4.14 -6.50
CA VAL A 155 -6.34 3.69 -5.16
C VAL A 155 -7.83 3.92 -4.94
N LEU A 156 -8.53 2.84 -4.61
CA LEU A 156 -9.97 2.92 -4.35
C LEU A 156 -10.21 3.38 -2.90
N PRO A 157 -11.24 4.22 -2.67
CA PRO A 157 -11.65 4.54 -1.32
C PRO A 157 -12.01 3.25 -0.59
N THR A 158 -11.30 2.95 0.48
CA THR A 158 -11.62 1.80 1.33
C THR A 158 -12.46 2.31 2.49
N THR A 159 -13.61 1.75 2.71
CA THR A 159 -14.24 1.72 4.03
C THR A 159 -13.33 0.89 4.90
N ARG A 160 -12.71 1.49 5.90
CA ARG A 160 -11.91 0.77 6.91
C ARG A 160 -12.81 0.12 7.91
#